data_215d94cbaa9fb40d4cc1b4479a963670
#
_entry.id   215d94cbaa9fb40d4cc1b4479a963670
#
_cell.length_a   1.000
_cell.length_b   1.000
_cell.length_c   1.000
_cell.angle_alpha   90.00
_cell.angle_beta   90.00
_cell.angle_gamma   90.00
#
_symmetry.space_group_name_H-M   'P 1'
#
loop_
_entity.id
_entity.type
_entity.pdbx_description
1 polymer ?
#
loop_
_entity_poly.entity_id
_entity_poly.type
_entity_poly.pdbx_seq_one_letter_code
_entity_poly.pdbx_strand_id
1 'polypeptide(L)'
;MEPAYDQPIADIAQYIFLYEIDEADEKVWARARMALLDTLGCAIETAATSDECRKLLGLTSKGMIVPDGFRVPGTDLQVDPLEGAFDFGVLIRYLDHNDALGGAEWGHPSGMTCDTLRLM
;
A
#
# COMPACT_ATOMS: atom_id res chain seq x y z
N MET A 1 -30.20 -20.09 9.86
CA MET A 1 -29.51 -19.36 10.95
C MET A 1 -28.59 -18.39 10.27
N GLU A 2 -28.96 -17.11 10.24
CA GLU A 2 -28.08 -16.08 9.69
C GLU A 2 -26.80 -16.01 10.54
N PRO A 3 -25.62 -15.91 9.92
CA PRO A 3 -24.41 -15.69 10.69
C PRO A 3 -24.54 -14.34 11.42
N ALA A 4 -24.49 -14.38 12.74
CA ALA A 4 -24.47 -13.17 13.55
C ALA A 4 -23.04 -12.57 13.40
N TYR A 5 -22.90 -11.55 12.55
CA TYR A 5 -21.68 -10.73 12.52
C TYR A 5 -21.62 -9.93 13.81
N ASP A 6 -20.41 -9.70 14.33
CA ASP A 6 -20.29 -8.80 15.46
C ASP A 6 -20.57 -7.33 15.00
N GLN A 7 -21.04 -6.52 15.93
CA GLN A 7 -21.46 -5.15 15.62
C GLN A 7 -20.33 -4.31 15.04
N PRO A 8 -19.09 -4.35 15.53
CA PRO A 8 -17.99 -3.60 14.93
C PRO A 8 -17.72 -3.91 13.45
N ILE A 9 -17.79 -5.19 13.07
CA ILE A 9 -17.64 -5.58 11.64
C ILE A 9 -18.79 -5.02 10.81
N ALA A 10 -20.01 -5.11 11.31
CA ALA A 10 -21.17 -4.56 10.62
C ALA A 10 -21.08 -3.04 10.45
N ASP A 11 -20.66 -2.31 11.48
CA ASP A 11 -20.50 -0.86 11.46
C ASP A 11 -19.40 -0.42 10.48
N ILE A 12 -18.25 -1.12 10.46
CA ILE A 12 -17.16 -0.85 9.51
C ILE A 12 -17.62 -1.11 8.07
N ALA A 13 -18.27 -2.24 7.83
CA ALA A 13 -18.77 -2.58 6.50
C ALA A 13 -19.80 -1.55 6.01
N GLN A 14 -20.72 -1.14 6.89
CA GLN A 14 -21.72 -0.11 6.59
C GLN A 14 -21.04 1.25 6.30
N TYR A 15 -20.05 1.64 7.09
CA TYR A 15 -19.30 2.88 6.86
C TYR A 15 -18.62 2.86 5.48
N ILE A 16 -17.89 1.79 5.16
CA ILE A 16 -17.18 1.67 3.88
C ILE A 16 -18.18 1.72 2.70
N PHE A 17 -19.32 1.06 2.83
CA PHE A 17 -20.30 0.96 1.76
C PHE A 17 -21.10 2.26 1.53
N LEU A 18 -21.35 3.02 2.60
CA LEU A 18 -22.16 4.24 2.53
C LEU A 18 -21.34 5.53 2.47
N TYR A 19 -20.01 5.43 2.68
CA TYR A 19 -19.18 6.62 2.66
C TYR A 19 -19.00 7.14 1.24
N GLU A 20 -19.41 8.38 1.04
CA GLU A 20 -19.19 9.13 -0.18
C GLU A 20 -18.09 10.17 0.04
N ILE A 21 -17.10 10.18 -0.85
CA ILE A 21 -16.05 11.20 -0.83
C ILE A 21 -16.61 12.46 -1.50
N ASP A 22 -16.57 13.57 -0.78
CA ASP A 22 -16.87 14.87 -1.39
C ASP A 22 -15.76 15.26 -2.38
N GLU A 23 -16.07 15.16 -3.68
CA GLU A 23 -15.12 15.49 -4.75
C GLU A 23 -14.70 16.97 -4.73
N ALA A 24 -15.49 17.83 -4.10
CA ALA A 24 -15.19 19.26 -3.95
C ALA A 24 -14.25 19.56 -2.76
N ASP A 25 -13.95 18.60 -1.89
CA ASP A 25 -13.03 18.82 -0.77
C ASP A 25 -11.56 18.74 -1.21
N GLU A 26 -11.07 19.87 -1.71
CA GLU A 26 -9.68 20.03 -2.14
C GLU A 26 -8.64 19.70 -1.04
N LYS A 27 -8.99 19.83 0.26
CA LYS A 27 -8.07 19.52 1.35
C LYS A 27 -7.87 18.02 1.49
N VAL A 28 -8.96 17.25 1.37
CA VAL A 28 -8.89 15.77 1.40
C VAL A 28 -8.05 15.27 0.24
N TRP A 29 -8.32 15.76 -0.97
CA TRP A 29 -7.58 15.37 -2.16
C TRP A 29 -6.10 15.78 -2.12
N ALA A 30 -5.80 16.97 -1.61
CA ALA A 30 -4.42 17.41 -1.41
C ALA A 30 -3.66 16.48 -0.45
N ARG A 31 -4.30 16.09 0.66
CA ARG A 31 -3.71 15.15 1.62
C ARG A 31 -3.49 13.77 1.04
N ALA A 32 -4.46 13.24 0.31
CA ALA A 32 -4.35 11.95 -0.36
C ALA A 32 -3.18 11.92 -1.36
N ARG A 33 -3.04 12.98 -2.18
CA ARG A 33 -1.91 13.13 -3.11
C ARG A 33 -0.57 13.22 -2.40
N MET A 34 -0.50 13.94 -1.29
CA MET A 34 0.73 14.04 -0.48
C MET A 34 1.11 12.68 0.11
N ALA A 35 0.15 11.96 0.69
CA ALA A 35 0.39 10.64 1.25
C ALA A 35 0.87 9.65 0.17
N LEU A 36 0.24 9.65 -1.01
CA LEU A 36 0.67 8.82 -2.14
C LEU A 36 2.09 9.17 -2.61
N LEU A 37 2.40 10.46 -2.73
CA LEU A 37 3.73 10.92 -3.16
C LEU A 37 4.80 10.52 -2.14
N ASP A 38 4.53 10.70 -0.85
CA ASP A 38 5.40 10.27 0.24
C ASP A 38 5.66 8.76 0.19
N THR A 39 4.59 7.96 0.06
CA THR A 39 4.66 6.50 -0.05
C THR A 39 5.55 6.04 -1.22
N LEU A 40 5.35 6.64 -2.40
CA LEU A 40 6.17 6.36 -3.58
C LEU A 40 7.62 6.80 -3.37
N GLY A 41 7.83 7.94 -2.73
CA GLY A 41 9.16 8.47 -2.39
C GLY A 41 9.93 7.49 -1.50
N CYS A 42 9.31 7.02 -0.43
CA CYS A 42 9.91 6.03 0.48
C CYS A 42 10.29 4.74 -0.25
N ALA A 43 9.42 4.23 -1.11
CA ALA A 43 9.69 3.01 -1.86
C ALA A 43 10.88 3.19 -2.84
N ILE A 44 10.91 4.30 -3.58
CA ILE A 44 11.99 4.60 -4.54
C ILE A 44 13.31 4.83 -3.82
N GLU A 45 13.31 5.57 -2.72
CA GLU A 45 14.50 5.80 -1.90
C GLU A 45 15.06 4.49 -1.37
N THR A 46 14.21 3.63 -0.80
CA THR A 46 14.62 2.31 -0.33
C THR A 46 15.21 1.46 -1.45
N ALA A 47 14.54 1.42 -2.60
CA ALA A 47 15.04 0.67 -3.77
C ALA A 47 16.41 1.21 -4.26
N ALA A 48 16.65 2.51 -4.15
CA ALA A 48 17.88 3.13 -4.59
C ALA A 48 19.04 2.98 -3.59
N THR A 49 18.75 2.95 -2.28
CA THR A 49 19.78 3.09 -1.24
C THR A 49 20.04 1.82 -0.43
N SER A 50 19.11 0.86 -0.41
CA SER A 50 19.22 -0.34 0.43
C SER A 50 19.43 -1.62 -0.39
N ASP A 51 20.67 -2.08 -0.47
CA ASP A 51 21.00 -3.40 -1.04
C ASP A 51 20.38 -4.56 -0.25
N GLU A 52 20.24 -4.39 1.06
CA GLU A 52 19.67 -5.41 1.93
C GLU A 52 18.17 -5.57 1.67
N CYS A 53 17.46 -4.47 1.51
CA CYS A 53 16.05 -4.51 1.14
C CYS A 53 15.85 -5.15 -0.23
N ARG A 54 16.67 -4.81 -1.23
CA ARG A 54 16.58 -5.41 -2.56
C ARG A 54 16.69 -6.93 -2.58
N LYS A 55 17.42 -7.51 -1.64
CA LYS A 55 17.53 -8.99 -1.49
C LYS A 55 16.24 -9.66 -1.02
N LEU A 56 15.30 -8.90 -0.47
CA LEU A 56 14.01 -9.39 0.00
C LEU A 56 12.94 -9.38 -1.09
N LEU A 57 13.22 -8.78 -2.25
CA LEU A 57 12.26 -8.61 -3.33
C LEU A 57 12.31 -9.79 -4.31
N GLY A 58 11.17 -10.13 -4.90
CA GLY A 58 11.06 -11.14 -5.93
C GLY A 58 11.38 -12.55 -5.46
N LEU A 59 11.19 -12.85 -4.19
CA LEU A 59 11.62 -14.12 -3.58
C LEU A 59 10.94 -15.34 -4.17
N THR A 60 9.69 -15.23 -4.59
CA THR A 60 8.94 -16.34 -5.17
C THR A 60 9.12 -16.40 -6.69
N SER A 61 9.26 -15.25 -7.35
CA SER A 61 9.46 -15.15 -8.80
C SER A 61 10.88 -15.51 -9.24
N LYS A 62 11.87 -15.44 -8.36
CA LYS A 62 13.29 -15.77 -8.63
C LYS A 62 13.83 -15.18 -9.94
N GLY A 63 13.48 -13.93 -10.24
CA GLY A 63 13.90 -13.22 -11.44
C GLY A 63 13.10 -13.56 -12.70
N MET A 64 12.00 -14.30 -12.61
CA MET A 64 11.07 -14.46 -13.71
C MET A 64 10.25 -13.19 -13.93
N ILE A 65 10.01 -12.86 -15.20
CA ILE A 65 9.06 -11.81 -15.57
C ILE A 65 7.70 -12.46 -15.72
N VAL A 66 6.72 -12.04 -14.90
CA VAL A 66 5.33 -12.50 -15.03
C VAL A 66 4.65 -11.66 -16.12
N PRO A 67 4.19 -12.25 -17.23
CA PRO A 67 3.46 -11.51 -18.25
C PRO A 67 2.25 -10.79 -17.62
N ASP A 68 2.07 -9.51 -17.95
CA ASP A 68 1.01 -8.65 -17.41
C ASP A 68 1.01 -8.52 -15.86
N GLY A 69 2.13 -8.86 -15.22
CA GLY A 69 2.32 -8.76 -13.79
C GLY A 69 2.52 -7.32 -13.30
N PHE A 70 2.48 -7.16 -11.97
CA PHE A 70 2.72 -5.89 -11.31
C PHE A 70 4.19 -5.49 -11.43
N ARG A 71 4.44 -4.27 -11.87
CA ARG A 71 5.79 -3.69 -11.91
C ARG A 71 6.12 -3.02 -10.59
N VAL A 72 7.08 -3.56 -9.87
CA VAL A 72 7.51 -3.00 -8.59
C VAL A 72 8.25 -1.68 -8.83
N PRO A 73 7.73 -0.53 -8.35
CA PRO A 73 8.33 0.78 -8.57
C PRO A 73 9.79 0.86 -8.12
N GLY A 74 10.64 1.45 -8.94
CA GLY A 74 12.08 1.61 -8.65
C GLY A 74 12.92 0.34 -8.88
N THR A 75 12.35 -0.72 -9.47
CA THR A 75 13.03 -1.97 -9.77
C THR A 75 12.72 -2.46 -11.19
N ASP A 76 13.43 -3.50 -11.66
CA ASP A 76 13.16 -4.20 -12.91
C ASP A 76 12.20 -5.40 -12.72
N LEU A 77 11.64 -5.56 -11.52
CA LEU A 77 10.78 -6.69 -11.19
C LEU A 77 9.39 -6.51 -11.78
N GLN A 78 8.91 -7.57 -12.42
CA GLN A 78 7.52 -7.70 -12.86
C GLN A 78 7.00 -9.05 -12.37
N VAL A 79 6.22 -9.01 -11.30
CA VAL A 79 5.84 -10.17 -10.47
C VAL A 79 4.32 -10.33 -10.44
N ASP A 80 3.84 -11.45 -9.89
CA ASP A 80 2.41 -11.58 -9.68
C ASP A 80 1.90 -10.52 -8.69
N PRO A 81 0.60 -10.16 -8.74
CA PRO A 81 0.08 -9.06 -7.90
C PRO A 81 0.25 -9.27 -6.39
N LEU A 82 0.23 -10.52 -5.91
CA LEU A 82 0.39 -10.79 -4.47
C LEU A 82 1.83 -10.54 -4.02
N GLU A 83 2.80 -11.07 -4.77
CA GLU A 83 4.21 -10.79 -4.52
C GLU A 83 4.52 -9.31 -4.70
N GLY A 84 3.95 -8.67 -5.71
CA GLY A 84 4.11 -7.23 -5.96
C GLY A 84 3.60 -6.37 -4.80
N ALA A 85 2.47 -6.72 -4.18
CA ALA A 85 1.97 -6.04 -2.99
C ALA A 85 2.91 -6.21 -1.81
N PHE A 86 3.44 -7.41 -1.60
CA PHE A 86 4.44 -7.68 -0.56
C PHE A 86 5.73 -6.89 -0.81
N ASP A 87 6.31 -6.99 -1.99
CA ASP A 87 7.56 -6.33 -2.36
C ASP A 87 7.45 -4.80 -2.22
N PHE A 88 6.34 -4.24 -2.69
CA PHE A 88 6.11 -2.79 -2.58
C PHE A 88 5.91 -2.37 -1.12
N GLY A 89 5.20 -3.15 -0.33
CA GLY A 89 5.04 -2.94 1.11
C GLY A 89 6.38 -2.97 1.85
N VAL A 90 7.26 -3.92 1.51
CA VAL A 90 8.62 -4.00 2.07
C VAL A 90 9.41 -2.73 1.72
N LEU A 91 9.38 -2.28 0.46
CA LEU A 91 10.08 -1.05 0.03
C LEU A 91 9.59 0.18 0.81
N ILE A 92 8.29 0.33 1.01
CA ILE A 92 7.71 1.47 1.74
C ILE A 92 8.15 1.47 3.21
N ARG A 93 8.14 0.29 3.84
CA ARG A 93 8.32 0.17 5.29
C ARG A 93 9.77 0.02 5.74
N TYR A 94 10.68 -0.35 4.86
CA TYR A 94 12.04 -0.76 5.25
C TYR A 94 12.83 0.29 6.02
N LEU A 95 12.77 1.55 5.60
CA LEU A 95 13.50 2.65 6.26
C LEU A 95 12.73 3.24 7.45
N ASP A 96 11.49 2.84 7.67
CA ASP A 96 10.63 3.27 8.79
C ASP A 96 10.44 4.80 8.91
N HIS A 97 10.40 5.51 7.79
CA HIS A 97 10.15 6.94 7.75
C HIS A 97 8.94 7.36 6.89
N ASN A 98 8.13 6.38 6.47
CA ASN A 98 6.85 6.64 5.82
C ASN A 98 5.84 7.26 6.79
N ASP A 99 4.76 7.79 6.22
CA ASP A 99 3.71 8.51 6.93
C ASP A 99 3.22 7.82 8.22
N ALA A 100 2.78 8.63 9.17
CA ALA A 100 2.14 8.15 10.38
C ALA A 100 0.89 8.98 10.68
N LEU A 101 -0.18 8.31 11.08
CA LEU A 101 -1.40 8.92 11.61
C LEU A 101 -1.43 8.71 13.11
N GLY A 102 -1.34 9.82 13.87
CA GLY A 102 -1.44 9.80 15.31
C GLY A 102 -2.88 9.89 15.79
N GLY A 103 -3.20 9.20 16.88
CA GLY A 103 -4.50 9.19 17.53
C GLY A 103 -4.39 8.52 18.90
N ALA A 104 -5.48 7.96 19.40
CA ALA A 104 -5.45 7.11 20.58
C ALA A 104 -4.60 5.85 20.33
N GLU A 105 -4.68 5.37 19.12
CA GLU A 105 -3.73 4.42 18.52
C GLU A 105 -3.10 5.10 17.30
N TRP A 106 -1.97 4.59 16.85
CA TRP A 106 -1.29 5.12 15.68
C TRP A 106 -1.13 4.06 14.59
N GLY A 107 -1.00 4.49 13.36
CA GLY A 107 -0.86 3.59 12.22
C GLY A 107 -0.17 4.26 11.04
N HIS A 108 0.09 3.48 10.01
CA HIS A 108 0.70 3.94 8.76
C HIS A 108 -0.31 3.81 7.61
N PRO A 109 -0.98 4.90 7.22
CA PRO A 109 -1.94 4.87 6.11
C PRO A 109 -1.34 4.40 4.79
N SER A 110 -0.04 4.65 4.55
CA SER A 110 0.69 4.18 3.38
C SER A 110 0.66 2.66 3.21
N GLY A 111 0.54 1.89 4.28
CA GLY A 111 0.41 0.44 4.22
C GLY A 111 -0.81 -0.03 3.42
N MET A 112 -1.88 0.77 3.40
CA MET A 112 -3.10 0.47 2.64
C MET A 112 -2.97 0.79 1.14
N THR A 113 -1.99 1.60 0.76
CA THR A 113 -1.77 2.00 -0.64
C THR A 113 -1.36 0.82 -1.51
N CYS A 114 -0.66 -0.16 -0.94
CA CYS A 114 -0.23 -1.37 -1.64
C CYS A 114 -1.42 -2.16 -2.19
N ASP A 115 -2.50 -2.26 -1.41
CA ASP A 115 -3.72 -2.98 -1.82
C ASP A 115 -4.49 -2.22 -2.90
N THR A 116 -4.48 -0.88 -2.84
CA THR A 116 -5.20 -0.03 -3.80
C THR A 116 -4.55 -0.04 -5.18
N LEU A 117 -3.23 -0.01 -5.25
CA LEU A 117 -2.48 -0.07 -6.52
C LEU A 117 -2.62 -1.43 -7.24
N ARG A 118 -3.06 -2.46 -6.53
CA ARG A 118 -3.37 -3.78 -7.08
C ARG A 118 -4.62 -3.77 -7.98
N LEU A 119 -5.53 -2.81 -7.78
CA LEU A 119 -6.83 -2.76 -8.46
C LEU A 119 -6.81 -1.87 -9.71
N MET A 120 -5.69 -1.20 -10.01
CA MET A 120 -5.46 -0.39 -11.20
C MET A 120 -4.61 -1.17 -12.21
#